data_54ceb9a56ad6ef7de46c202884c25908
#
_entry.id   54ceb9a56ad6ef7de46c202884c25908
#
_cell.length_a   1.000
_cell.length_b   1.000
_cell.length_c   1.000
_cell.angle_alpha   90.00
_cell.angle_beta   90.00
_cell.angle_gamma   90.00
#
_symmetry.space_group_name_H-M   'P 1'
#
loop_
_entity.id
_entity.type
_entity.pdbx_description
1 polymer ?
#
loop_
_entity_poly.entity_id
_entity_poly.type
_entity_poly.pdbx_seq_one_letter_code
_entity_poly.pdbx_strand_id
1 'polypeptide(L)'
;MKFFVDTGNLAQIKEANDLGILDGVTTNPSLMAQVGVKGEEAIAAHYKAICELVEGDISAEVLSTDFTSMIEEGKKLAAIHKNIVVKVPMIKDGIKAIKWFTDNGIRTNCTLVFSAGQAILAAKAGATYVSPFIGRIDDSSWDGMELISQIRHIYDVQGFQTQILAASIRNALHIVKAAEAGADVCTCPLDSILGLLKHPLTDIGLAKFLEDAKKM
;
A
#
# COMPACT_ATOMS: atom_id res chain seq x y z
N MET A 1 12.74 3.20 -0.07
CA MET A 1 11.39 2.59 -0.18
C MET A 1 10.55 3.01 1.01
N LYS A 2 9.32 3.46 0.77
CA LYS A 2 8.37 3.81 1.84
C LYS A 2 7.71 2.56 2.42
N PHE A 3 7.39 2.60 3.72
CA PHE A 3 6.64 1.56 4.41
C PHE A 3 5.19 1.99 4.64
N PHE A 4 4.25 1.25 4.10
CA PHE A 4 2.82 1.35 4.43
C PHE A 4 2.38 0.11 5.20
N VAL A 5 1.47 0.28 6.17
CA VAL A 5 0.82 -0.85 6.82
C VAL A 5 -0.51 -1.17 6.13
N ASP A 6 -0.75 -2.44 5.84
CA ASP A 6 -1.97 -2.91 5.16
C ASP A 6 -2.97 -3.45 6.17
N THR A 7 -3.78 -2.56 6.75
CA THR A 7 -4.76 -2.90 7.78
C THR A 7 -5.82 -1.81 7.97
N GLY A 8 -7.02 -2.18 8.40
CA GLY A 8 -8.03 -1.26 8.93
C GLY A 8 -8.00 -1.12 10.46
N ASN A 9 -7.15 -1.85 11.16
CA ASN A 9 -7.12 -1.88 12.62
C ASN A 9 -6.31 -0.70 13.19
N LEU A 10 -6.99 0.23 13.89
CA LEU A 10 -6.36 1.42 14.46
C LEU A 10 -5.24 1.12 15.47
N ALA A 11 -5.34 0.02 16.23
CA ALA A 11 -4.30 -0.36 17.17
C ALA A 11 -3.02 -0.81 16.44
N GLN A 12 -3.15 -1.60 15.36
CA GLN A 12 -2.02 -1.99 14.53
C GLN A 12 -1.38 -0.78 13.81
N ILE A 13 -2.21 0.15 13.31
CA ILE A 13 -1.72 1.39 12.69
C ILE A 13 -0.93 2.21 13.70
N LYS A 14 -1.46 2.36 14.93
CA LYS A 14 -0.77 3.07 16.00
C LYS A 14 0.56 2.41 16.34
N GLU A 15 0.59 1.08 16.51
CA GLU A 15 1.82 0.33 16.80
C GLU A 15 2.86 0.50 15.69
N ALA A 16 2.44 0.42 14.40
CA ALA A 16 3.33 0.68 13.28
C ALA A 16 3.86 2.12 13.28
N ASN A 17 3.02 3.10 13.59
CA ASN A 17 3.39 4.51 13.64
C ASN A 17 4.35 4.81 14.80
N ASP A 18 4.19 4.15 15.95
CA ASP A 18 5.06 4.29 17.12
C ASP A 18 6.51 3.80 16.84
N LEU A 19 6.74 2.98 15.79
CA LEU A 19 8.09 2.63 15.33
C LEU A 19 8.81 3.81 14.66
N GLY A 20 8.11 4.87 14.26
CA GLY A 20 8.69 6.05 13.62
C GLY A 20 9.15 5.85 12.17
N ILE A 21 8.71 4.78 11.52
CA ILE A 21 9.10 4.42 10.14
C ILE A 21 7.91 4.28 9.18
N LEU A 22 6.70 4.59 9.65
CA LEU A 22 5.48 4.45 8.85
C LEU A 22 5.26 5.66 7.96
N ASP A 23 5.12 5.42 6.64
CA ASP A 23 4.89 6.47 5.63
C ASP A 23 3.45 6.52 5.12
N GLY A 24 2.59 5.57 5.51
CA GLY A 24 1.20 5.54 5.08
C GLY A 24 0.46 4.24 5.42
N VAL A 25 -0.80 4.18 4.98
CA VAL A 25 -1.68 3.04 5.23
C VAL A 25 -2.41 2.66 3.94
N THR A 26 -2.53 1.37 3.69
CA THR A 26 -3.50 0.87 2.72
C THR A 26 -4.61 0.12 3.42
N THR A 27 -5.81 0.29 2.90
CA THR A 27 -6.97 -0.50 3.27
C THR A 27 -7.58 -1.16 2.04
N ASN A 28 -8.52 -2.04 2.27
CA ASN A 28 -9.38 -2.60 1.24
C ASN A 28 -10.71 -3.04 1.88
N PRO A 29 -11.74 -3.38 1.08
CA PRO A 29 -13.05 -3.78 1.61
C PRO A 29 -12.99 -4.94 2.60
N SER A 30 -12.10 -5.92 2.38
CA SER A 30 -11.93 -7.06 3.27
C SER A 30 -11.36 -6.66 4.64
N LEU A 31 -10.34 -5.79 4.66
CA LEU A 31 -9.74 -5.28 5.89
C LEU A 31 -10.71 -4.40 6.68
N MET A 32 -11.50 -3.57 6.00
CA MET A 32 -12.53 -2.75 6.62
C MET A 32 -13.66 -3.62 7.21
N ALA A 33 -14.05 -4.70 6.52
CA ALA A 33 -15.02 -5.65 7.04
C ALA A 33 -14.53 -6.39 8.29
N GLN A 34 -13.25 -6.76 8.35
CA GLN A 34 -12.64 -7.42 9.52
C GLN A 34 -12.70 -6.59 10.79
N VAL A 35 -12.61 -5.27 10.70
CA VAL A 35 -12.73 -4.37 11.85
C VAL A 35 -14.17 -3.96 12.17
N GLY A 36 -15.15 -4.54 11.44
CA GLY A 36 -16.57 -4.39 11.73
C GLY A 36 -17.16 -3.02 11.36
N VAL A 37 -16.44 -2.19 10.60
CA VAL A 37 -16.91 -0.87 10.16
C VAL A 37 -17.94 -1.05 9.03
N LYS A 38 -19.16 -0.53 9.21
CA LYS A 38 -20.27 -0.66 8.26
C LYS A 38 -21.02 0.65 8.10
N GLY A 39 -21.41 0.94 6.88
CA GLY A 39 -22.18 2.15 6.52
C GLY A 39 -21.27 3.34 6.21
N GLU A 40 -21.77 4.22 5.36
CA GLU A 40 -20.99 5.32 4.76
C GLU A 40 -20.41 6.26 5.83
N GLU A 41 -21.21 6.65 6.81
CA GLU A 41 -20.77 7.55 7.89
C GLU A 41 -19.69 6.93 8.77
N ALA A 42 -19.85 5.64 9.16
CA ALA A 42 -18.87 4.94 9.98
C ALA A 42 -17.56 4.72 9.21
N ILE A 43 -17.62 4.42 7.92
CA ILE A 43 -16.45 4.29 7.05
C ILE A 43 -15.72 5.63 6.96
N ALA A 44 -16.42 6.73 6.72
CA ALA A 44 -15.83 8.06 6.66
C ALA A 44 -15.16 8.46 7.98
N ALA A 45 -15.83 8.23 9.11
CA ALA A 45 -15.28 8.48 10.44
C ALA A 45 -14.05 7.64 10.72
N HIS A 46 -14.02 6.38 10.29
CA HIS A 46 -12.89 5.49 10.44
C HIS A 46 -11.66 5.95 9.62
N TYR A 47 -11.86 6.32 8.35
CA TYR A 47 -10.78 6.91 7.54
C TYR A 47 -10.25 8.20 8.14
N LYS A 48 -11.13 9.05 8.68
CA LYS A 48 -10.71 10.26 9.38
C LYS A 48 -9.81 9.93 10.57
N ALA A 49 -10.20 8.94 11.40
CA ALA A 49 -9.38 8.49 12.53
C ALA A 49 -8.01 7.96 12.08
N ILE A 50 -7.92 7.21 10.96
CA ILE A 50 -6.63 6.78 10.39
C ILE A 50 -5.80 7.99 9.97
N CYS A 51 -6.38 8.99 9.30
CA CYS A 51 -5.69 10.20 8.88
C CYS A 51 -5.18 11.07 10.05
N GLU A 52 -5.83 10.99 11.20
CA GLU A 52 -5.39 11.67 12.44
C GLU A 52 -4.22 10.96 13.12
N LEU A 53 -4.05 9.65 12.89
CA LEU A 53 -2.94 8.85 13.42
C LEU A 53 -1.68 8.93 12.56
N VAL A 54 -1.81 9.09 11.24
CA VAL A 54 -0.69 8.97 10.29
C VAL A 54 -0.65 10.19 9.38
N GLU A 55 0.51 10.84 9.30
CA GLU A 55 0.70 12.01 8.42
C GLU A 55 0.81 11.65 6.93
N GLY A 56 1.08 10.38 6.60
CA GLY A 56 1.29 9.87 5.25
C GLY A 56 0.01 9.60 4.47
N ASP A 57 0.17 9.01 3.28
CA ASP A 57 -0.93 8.71 2.38
C ASP A 57 -1.78 7.53 2.86
N ILE A 58 -3.09 7.67 2.75
CA ILE A 58 -4.07 6.66 3.15
C ILE A 58 -4.88 6.22 1.93
N SER A 59 -4.70 4.98 1.49
CA SER A 59 -5.45 4.43 0.37
C SER A 59 -6.84 3.97 0.82
N ALA A 60 -7.88 4.64 0.31
CA ALA A 60 -9.29 4.33 0.53
C ALA A 60 -9.95 3.84 -0.77
N GLU A 61 -10.46 2.60 -0.77
CA GLU A 61 -10.89 1.90 -1.98
C GLU A 61 -12.38 2.13 -2.28
N VAL A 62 -12.68 2.46 -3.54
CA VAL A 62 -14.05 2.52 -4.06
C VAL A 62 -14.61 1.11 -4.25
N LEU A 63 -15.91 0.95 -4.03
CA LEU A 63 -16.64 -0.32 -4.20
C LEU A 63 -17.33 -0.41 -5.55
N SER A 64 -17.65 0.73 -6.16
CA SER A 64 -18.31 0.83 -7.45
C SER A 64 -17.44 0.27 -8.58
N THR A 65 -18.10 -0.27 -9.61
CA THR A 65 -17.44 -0.88 -10.78
C THR A 65 -17.72 -0.17 -12.09
N ASP A 66 -18.66 0.79 -12.11
CA ASP A 66 -18.92 1.67 -13.25
C ASP A 66 -18.31 3.05 -13.05
N PHE A 67 -17.99 3.73 -14.15
CA PHE A 67 -17.29 5.01 -14.14
C PHE A 67 -17.99 6.09 -13.31
N THR A 68 -19.30 6.29 -13.51
CA THR A 68 -20.05 7.39 -12.88
C THR A 68 -20.09 7.22 -11.36
N SER A 69 -20.45 6.02 -10.90
CA SER A 69 -20.51 5.71 -9.48
C SER A 69 -19.13 5.76 -8.82
N MET A 70 -18.05 5.31 -9.50
CA MET A 70 -16.67 5.44 -9.03
C MET A 70 -16.28 6.89 -8.78
N ILE A 71 -16.65 7.81 -9.69
CA ILE A 71 -16.33 9.24 -9.55
C ILE A 71 -17.06 9.83 -8.33
N GLU A 72 -18.34 9.54 -8.16
CA GLU A 72 -19.11 10.04 -7.03
C GLU A 72 -18.55 9.53 -5.69
N GLU A 73 -18.29 8.23 -5.61
CA GLU A 73 -17.72 7.61 -4.42
C GLU A 73 -16.30 8.11 -4.12
N GLY A 74 -15.44 8.16 -5.12
CA GLY A 74 -14.06 8.62 -4.95
C GLY A 74 -13.96 10.10 -4.55
N LYS A 75 -14.85 10.97 -5.04
CA LYS A 75 -14.95 12.36 -4.58
C LYS A 75 -15.30 12.46 -3.10
N LYS A 76 -16.25 11.64 -2.63
CA LYS A 76 -16.61 11.58 -1.21
C LYS A 76 -15.41 11.12 -0.36
N LEU A 77 -14.72 10.07 -0.79
CA LEU A 77 -13.51 9.59 -0.10
C LEU A 77 -12.42 10.67 -0.06
N ALA A 78 -12.09 11.29 -1.18
CA ALA A 78 -11.09 12.35 -1.26
C ALA A 78 -11.42 13.56 -0.39
N ALA A 79 -12.70 13.86 -0.18
CA ALA A 79 -13.15 14.97 0.65
C ALA A 79 -12.98 14.73 2.16
N ILE A 80 -12.73 13.50 2.61
CA ILE A 80 -12.55 13.16 4.04
C ILE A 80 -11.29 13.85 4.59
N HIS A 81 -10.15 13.76 3.87
CA HIS A 81 -8.88 14.35 4.30
C HIS A 81 -7.89 14.46 3.12
N LYS A 82 -6.99 15.44 3.20
CA LYS A 82 -5.94 15.68 2.18
C LYS A 82 -4.99 14.49 1.94
N ASN A 83 -4.86 13.60 2.91
CA ASN A 83 -3.99 12.41 2.84
C ASN A 83 -4.67 11.23 2.12
N ILE A 84 -5.97 11.33 1.82
CA ILE A 84 -6.66 10.25 1.12
C ILE A 84 -6.14 10.16 -0.32
N VAL A 85 -5.83 8.93 -0.70
CA VAL A 85 -5.54 8.50 -2.06
C VAL A 85 -6.64 7.51 -2.46
N VAL A 86 -7.42 7.86 -3.47
CA VAL A 86 -8.56 7.04 -3.91
C VAL A 86 -8.05 5.78 -4.59
N LYS A 87 -8.36 4.63 -4.01
CA LYS A 87 -7.92 3.34 -4.56
C LYS A 87 -8.95 2.80 -5.52
N VAL A 88 -8.53 2.49 -6.75
CA VAL A 88 -9.40 2.20 -7.90
C VAL A 88 -8.97 0.89 -8.55
N PRO A 89 -9.89 -0.06 -8.82
CA PRO A 89 -9.53 -1.35 -9.42
C PRO A 89 -9.09 -1.22 -10.89
N MET A 90 -8.19 -2.12 -11.31
CA MET A 90 -7.65 -2.20 -12.68
C MET A 90 -8.69 -2.82 -13.64
N ILE A 91 -9.73 -2.07 -13.94
CA ILE A 91 -10.76 -2.38 -14.93
C ILE A 91 -10.92 -1.21 -15.91
N LYS A 92 -11.63 -1.43 -17.01
CA LYS A 92 -11.81 -0.41 -18.07
C LYS A 92 -12.33 0.93 -17.51
N ASP A 93 -13.38 0.89 -16.70
CA ASP A 93 -13.97 2.08 -16.10
C ASP A 93 -13.10 2.64 -14.97
N GLY A 94 -12.31 1.80 -14.28
CA GLY A 94 -11.29 2.21 -13.33
C GLY A 94 -10.19 3.06 -13.98
N ILE A 95 -9.69 2.69 -15.16
CA ILE A 95 -8.70 3.50 -15.90
C ILE A 95 -9.28 4.85 -16.32
N LYS A 96 -10.55 4.90 -16.76
CA LYS A 96 -11.23 6.17 -17.06
C LYS A 96 -11.35 7.03 -15.79
N ALA A 97 -11.71 6.40 -14.66
CA ALA A 97 -11.86 7.09 -13.39
C ALA A 97 -10.50 7.66 -12.90
N ILE A 98 -9.42 6.88 -12.99
CA ILE A 98 -8.06 7.35 -12.66
C ILE A 98 -7.71 8.58 -13.47
N LYS A 99 -7.93 8.54 -14.80
CA LYS A 99 -7.66 9.71 -15.65
C LYS A 99 -8.49 10.92 -15.23
N TRP A 100 -9.77 10.73 -14.96
CA TRP A 100 -10.64 11.81 -14.50
C TRP A 100 -10.17 12.38 -13.15
N PHE A 101 -9.84 11.54 -12.17
CA PHE A 101 -9.32 11.95 -10.87
C PHE A 101 -8.01 12.74 -11.01
N THR A 102 -7.09 12.27 -11.84
CA THR A 102 -5.83 12.96 -12.13
C THR A 102 -6.07 14.36 -12.69
N ASP A 103 -6.97 14.50 -13.68
CA ASP A 103 -7.32 15.79 -14.29
C ASP A 103 -8.00 16.76 -13.30
N ASN A 104 -8.57 16.23 -12.23
CA ASN A 104 -9.22 17.01 -11.16
C ASN A 104 -8.37 17.13 -9.89
N GLY A 105 -7.08 16.77 -9.93
CA GLY A 105 -6.15 16.93 -8.82
C GLY A 105 -6.36 15.94 -7.66
N ILE A 106 -7.08 14.85 -7.88
CA ILE A 106 -7.31 13.78 -6.90
C ILE A 106 -6.30 12.67 -7.15
N ARG A 107 -5.53 12.33 -6.12
CA ARG A 107 -4.52 11.27 -6.18
C ARG A 107 -5.17 9.89 -6.15
N THR A 108 -4.59 8.95 -6.93
CA THR A 108 -5.14 7.60 -7.05
C THR A 108 -4.10 6.51 -6.84
N ASN A 109 -4.57 5.35 -6.37
CA ASN A 109 -3.82 4.10 -6.29
C ASN A 109 -4.55 3.05 -7.14
N CYS A 110 -3.96 2.66 -8.28
CA CYS A 110 -4.51 1.61 -9.13
C CYS A 110 -4.25 0.23 -8.53
N THR A 111 -5.29 -0.47 -8.11
CA THR A 111 -5.20 -1.77 -7.41
C THR A 111 -5.59 -2.96 -8.31
N LEU A 112 -5.30 -4.17 -7.82
CA LEU A 112 -5.53 -5.43 -8.54
C LEU A 112 -4.74 -5.51 -9.84
N VAL A 113 -3.46 -5.15 -9.78
CA VAL A 113 -2.54 -5.20 -10.92
C VAL A 113 -1.75 -6.50 -10.88
N PHE A 114 -1.74 -7.24 -11.99
CA PHE A 114 -1.12 -8.55 -12.13
C PHE A 114 -0.23 -8.67 -13.37
N SER A 115 -0.06 -7.58 -14.14
CA SER A 115 0.82 -7.56 -15.31
C SER A 115 1.43 -6.18 -15.55
N ALA A 116 2.58 -6.14 -16.20
CA ALA A 116 3.22 -4.90 -16.60
C ALA A 116 2.37 -4.08 -17.60
N GLY A 117 1.61 -4.75 -18.47
CA GLY A 117 0.67 -4.08 -19.37
C GLY A 117 -0.41 -3.29 -18.63
N GLN A 118 -0.96 -3.85 -17.54
CA GLN A 118 -1.87 -3.13 -16.64
C GLN A 118 -1.19 -1.93 -15.97
N ALA A 119 0.04 -2.11 -15.51
CA ALA A 119 0.82 -1.03 -14.89
C ALA A 119 1.09 0.14 -15.86
N ILE A 120 1.37 -0.15 -17.14
CA ILE A 120 1.50 0.87 -18.19
C ILE A 120 0.21 1.69 -18.32
N LEU A 121 -0.96 1.02 -18.35
CA LEU A 121 -2.25 1.71 -18.46
C LEU A 121 -2.51 2.62 -17.25
N ALA A 122 -2.21 2.14 -16.03
CA ALA A 122 -2.34 2.94 -14.82
C ALA A 122 -1.46 4.20 -14.85
N ALA A 123 -0.20 4.06 -15.25
CA ALA A 123 0.75 5.17 -15.38
C ALA A 123 0.32 6.18 -16.46
N LYS A 124 -0.13 5.69 -17.61
CA LYS A 124 -0.68 6.55 -18.70
C LYS A 124 -1.92 7.33 -18.27
N ALA A 125 -2.75 6.76 -17.40
CA ALA A 125 -3.90 7.44 -16.84
C ALA A 125 -3.52 8.47 -15.74
N GLY A 126 -2.28 8.47 -15.26
CA GLY A 126 -1.77 9.40 -14.26
C GLY A 126 -1.95 8.94 -12.82
N ALA A 127 -2.06 7.63 -12.56
CA ALA A 127 -2.12 7.11 -11.20
C ALA A 127 -0.90 7.56 -10.38
N THR A 128 -1.11 7.95 -9.12
CA THR A 128 -0.02 8.25 -8.18
C THR A 128 0.72 6.99 -7.79
N TYR A 129 -0.05 5.92 -7.52
CA TYR A 129 0.46 4.60 -7.18
C TYR A 129 -0.13 3.54 -8.10
N VAL A 130 0.64 2.51 -8.35
CA VAL A 130 0.19 1.23 -8.91
C VAL A 130 0.49 0.13 -7.91
N SER A 131 -0.48 -0.73 -7.63
CA SER A 131 -0.36 -1.81 -6.64
C SER A 131 -0.32 -3.18 -7.31
N PRO A 132 0.85 -3.69 -7.75
CA PRO A 132 1.01 -5.08 -8.16
C PRO A 132 0.91 -6.02 -6.96
N PHE A 133 0.14 -7.10 -7.12
CA PHE A 133 -0.20 -8.05 -6.06
C PHE A 133 0.73 -9.25 -6.07
N ILE A 134 1.95 -9.07 -5.55
CA ILE A 134 3.01 -10.09 -5.64
C ILE A 134 2.63 -11.41 -4.95
N GLY A 135 2.11 -11.39 -3.73
CA GLY A 135 1.76 -12.62 -3.03
C GLY A 135 0.65 -13.42 -3.71
N ARG A 136 -0.31 -12.77 -4.39
CA ARG A 136 -1.32 -13.49 -5.19
C ARG A 136 -0.74 -14.09 -6.46
N ILE A 137 0.29 -13.47 -7.03
CA ILE A 137 1.01 -14.04 -8.17
C ILE A 137 1.76 -15.29 -7.73
N ASP A 138 2.44 -15.24 -6.57
CA ASP A 138 3.14 -16.38 -5.98
C ASP A 138 2.17 -17.54 -5.65
N ASP A 139 0.95 -17.22 -5.17
CA ASP A 139 -0.12 -18.22 -4.94
C ASP A 139 -0.50 -18.97 -6.24
N SER A 140 -0.20 -18.39 -7.41
CA SER A 140 -0.42 -18.98 -8.74
C SER A 140 0.83 -19.69 -9.31
N SER A 141 1.85 -19.90 -8.48
CA SER A 141 3.13 -20.51 -8.85
C SER A 141 3.95 -19.70 -9.88
N TRP A 142 3.78 -18.36 -9.87
CA TRP A 142 4.58 -17.43 -10.65
C TRP A 142 5.41 -16.56 -9.70
N ASP A 143 6.50 -15.97 -10.16
CA ASP A 143 7.32 -15.07 -9.34
C ASP A 143 6.77 -13.63 -9.40
N GLY A 144 6.17 -13.18 -8.30
CA GLY A 144 5.63 -11.83 -8.18
C GLY A 144 6.70 -10.74 -8.22
N MET A 145 7.96 -11.05 -7.85
CA MET A 145 9.05 -10.08 -7.86
C MET A 145 9.56 -9.78 -9.28
N GLU A 146 9.43 -10.73 -10.22
CA GLU A 146 9.72 -10.47 -11.63
C GLU A 146 8.80 -9.37 -12.18
N LEU A 147 7.52 -9.33 -11.74
CA LEU A 147 6.59 -8.28 -12.14
C LEU A 147 7.04 -6.90 -11.63
N ILE A 148 7.50 -6.79 -10.38
CA ILE A 148 8.03 -5.53 -9.83
C ILE A 148 9.21 -5.04 -10.67
N SER A 149 10.19 -5.91 -10.90
CA SER A 149 11.39 -5.59 -11.69
C SER A 149 11.03 -5.16 -13.12
N GLN A 150 10.07 -5.83 -13.75
CA GLN A 150 9.60 -5.50 -15.10
C GLN A 150 8.92 -4.13 -15.14
N ILE A 151 8.03 -3.83 -14.17
CA ILE A 151 7.36 -2.53 -14.09
C ILE A 151 8.39 -1.43 -13.83
N ARG A 152 9.34 -1.63 -12.91
CA ARG A 152 10.40 -0.66 -12.62
C ARG A 152 11.20 -0.32 -13.86
N HIS A 153 11.68 -1.33 -14.57
CA HIS A 153 12.43 -1.11 -15.81
C HIS A 153 11.61 -0.31 -16.84
N ILE A 154 10.35 -0.67 -17.05
CA ILE A 154 9.47 0.04 -17.99
C ILE A 154 9.26 1.50 -17.55
N TYR A 155 9.01 1.73 -16.29
CA TYR A 155 8.76 3.08 -15.77
C TYR A 155 9.99 3.97 -15.90
N ASP A 156 11.18 3.44 -15.65
CA ASP A 156 12.44 4.17 -15.82
C ASP A 156 12.70 4.51 -17.29
N VAL A 157 12.54 3.55 -18.20
CA VAL A 157 12.73 3.76 -19.65
C VAL A 157 11.73 4.76 -20.23
N GLN A 158 10.47 4.72 -19.76
CA GLN A 158 9.40 5.58 -20.28
C GLN A 158 9.27 6.91 -19.52
N GLY A 159 10.00 7.09 -18.42
CA GLY A 159 9.93 8.29 -17.57
C GLY A 159 8.59 8.44 -16.82
N PHE A 160 7.89 7.36 -16.52
CA PHE A 160 6.66 7.41 -15.74
C PHE A 160 6.94 7.78 -14.29
N GLN A 161 6.09 8.68 -13.73
CA GLN A 161 6.24 9.15 -12.34
C GLN A 161 5.38 8.37 -11.34
N THR A 162 4.55 7.44 -11.81
CA THR A 162 3.72 6.58 -10.97
C THR A 162 4.61 5.72 -10.08
N GLN A 163 4.37 5.74 -8.77
CA GLN A 163 5.13 4.95 -7.79
C GLN A 163 4.64 3.50 -7.76
N ILE A 164 5.59 2.56 -7.71
CA ILE A 164 5.31 1.13 -7.59
C ILE A 164 5.10 0.79 -6.11
N LEU A 165 3.87 0.46 -5.74
CA LEU A 165 3.48 0.06 -4.40
C LEU A 165 3.32 -1.46 -4.37
N ALA A 166 4.36 -2.18 -3.94
CA ALA A 166 4.32 -3.64 -3.80
C ALA A 166 3.28 -4.05 -2.76
N ALA A 167 2.27 -4.78 -3.18
CA ALA A 167 1.12 -5.17 -2.38
C ALA A 167 0.95 -6.68 -2.26
N SER A 168 0.03 -7.13 -1.39
CA SER A 168 -0.17 -8.56 -1.12
C SER A 168 1.09 -9.24 -0.56
N ILE A 169 1.82 -8.52 0.28
CA ILE A 169 3.02 -9.02 0.98
C ILE A 169 2.63 -10.12 1.96
N ARG A 170 3.42 -11.20 2.01
CA ARG A 170 3.18 -12.37 2.85
C ARG A 170 4.16 -12.51 4.03
N ASN A 171 5.37 -11.97 3.90
CA ASN A 171 6.45 -12.16 4.87
C ASN A 171 7.55 -11.10 4.73
N ALA A 172 8.49 -11.10 5.68
CA ALA A 172 9.63 -10.16 5.68
C ALA A 172 10.54 -10.29 4.45
N LEU A 173 10.72 -11.49 3.88
CA LEU A 173 11.54 -11.69 2.69
C LEU A 173 10.95 -10.99 1.46
N HIS A 174 9.62 -10.94 1.34
CA HIS A 174 8.96 -10.16 0.27
C HIS A 174 9.30 -8.67 0.35
N ILE A 175 9.42 -8.10 1.56
CA ILE A 175 9.79 -6.70 1.75
C ILE A 175 11.20 -6.44 1.22
N VAL A 176 12.16 -7.32 1.58
CA VAL A 176 13.55 -7.22 1.11
C VAL A 176 13.63 -7.33 -0.40
N LYS A 177 12.99 -8.34 -0.97
CA LYS A 177 12.98 -8.57 -2.42
C LYS A 177 12.27 -7.45 -3.19
N ALA A 178 11.18 -6.89 -2.66
CA ALA A 178 10.52 -5.75 -3.27
C ALA A 178 11.43 -4.51 -3.30
N ALA A 179 12.22 -4.30 -2.25
CA ALA A 179 13.22 -3.22 -2.22
C ALA A 179 14.33 -3.45 -3.25
N GLU A 180 14.85 -4.67 -3.37
CA GLU A 180 15.85 -5.05 -4.38
C GLU A 180 15.33 -4.89 -5.81
N ALA A 181 14.06 -5.23 -6.04
CA ALA A 181 13.38 -5.11 -7.32
C ALA A 181 13.01 -3.65 -7.70
N GLY A 182 13.22 -2.68 -6.80
CA GLY A 182 12.99 -1.26 -7.06
C GLY A 182 11.56 -0.77 -6.82
N ALA A 183 10.81 -1.40 -5.91
CA ALA A 183 9.53 -0.86 -5.46
C ALA A 183 9.74 0.49 -4.72
N ASP A 184 8.89 1.48 -5.00
CA ASP A 184 8.93 2.78 -4.31
C ASP A 184 8.30 2.70 -2.92
N VAL A 185 7.29 1.85 -2.78
CA VAL A 185 6.50 1.63 -1.56
C VAL A 185 6.29 0.13 -1.37
N CYS A 186 6.27 -0.33 -0.14
CA CYS A 186 5.84 -1.68 0.22
C CYS A 186 4.70 -1.57 1.24
N THR A 187 3.52 -2.11 0.92
CA THR A 187 2.43 -2.20 1.89
C THR A 187 2.29 -3.64 2.38
N CYS A 188 2.32 -3.82 3.68
CA CYS A 188 2.40 -5.14 4.30
C CYS A 188 1.70 -5.20 5.66
N PRO A 189 1.28 -6.40 6.09
CA PRO A 189 0.82 -6.62 7.45
C PRO A 189 1.88 -6.20 8.47
N LEU A 190 1.46 -5.69 9.62
CA LEU A 190 2.36 -5.29 10.72
C LEU A 190 3.34 -6.39 11.09
N ASP A 191 2.89 -7.64 11.16
CA ASP A 191 3.74 -8.79 11.49
C ASP A 191 4.91 -8.99 10.50
N SER A 192 4.73 -8.62 9.24
CA SER A 192 5.81 -8.67 8.24
C SER A 192 6.86 -7.58 8.49
N ILE A 193 6.44 -6.38 8.92
CA ILE A 193 7.36 -5.30 9.33
C ILE A 193 8.13 -5.72 10.57
N LEU A 194 7.43 -6.18 11.61
CA LEU A 194 8.06 -6.65 12.87
C LEU A 194 8.97 -7.86 12.62
N GLY A 195 8.67 -8.65 11.60
CA GLY A 195 9.50 -9.78 11.16
C GLY A 195 10.91 -9.37 10.73
N LEU A 196 11.09 -8.15 10.21
CA LEU A 196 12.41 -7.62 9.82
C LEU A 196 13.34 -7.41 11.03
N LEU A 197 12.79 -7.24 12.23
CA LEU A 197 13.58 -7.04 13.46
C LEU A 197 14.16 -8.36 14.00
N LYS A 198 13.62 -9.51 13.60
CA LYS A 198 13.94 -10.81 14.18
C LYS A 198 15.22 -11.39 13.56
N HIS A 199 16.30 -11.41 14.34
CA HIS A 199 17.54 -12.06 13.92
C HIS A 199 18.25 -12.72 15.11
N PRO A 200 18.59 -14.01 15.07
CA PRO A 200 19.20 -14.73 16.21
C PRO A 200 20.52 -14.10 16.68
N LEU A 201 21.33 -13.58 15.75
CA LEU A 201 22.60 -12.93 16.11
C LEU A 201 22.41 -11.58 16.83
N THR A 202 21.29 -10.89 16.60
CA THR A 202 20.95 -9.67 17.33
C THR A 202 20.67 -10.01 18.80
N ASP A 203 19.88 -11.05 19.03
CA ASP A 203 19.53 -11.50 20.39
C ASP A 203 20.77 -11.97 21.16
N ILE A 204 21.62 -12.78 20.51
CA ILE A 204 22.88 -13.27 21.08
C ILE A 204 23.82 -12.11 21.38
N GLY A 205 23.99 -11.18 20.44
CA GLY A 205 24.86 -10.02 20.58
C GLY A 205 24.41 -9.10 21.71
N LEU A 206 23.10 -8.80 21.79
CA LEU A 206 22.53 -7.99 22.85
C LEU A 206 22.74 -8.63 24.23
N ALA A 207 22.47 -9.94 24.37
CA ALA A 207 22.70 -10.66 25.63
C ALA A 207 24.16 -10.56 26.10
N LYS A 208 25.13 -10.73 25.16
CA LYS A 208 26.56 -10.57 25.46
C LYS A 208 26.91 -9.14 25.88
N PHE A 209 26.41 -8.12 25.18
CA PHE A 209 26.69 -6.72 25.54
C PHE A 209 26.15 -6.37 26.93
N LEU A 210 24.95 -6.86 27.28
CA LEU A 210 24.39 -6.66 28.64
C LEU A 210 25.19 -7.39 29.73
N GLU A 211 25.75 -8.57 29.42
CA GLU A 211 26.63 -9.28 30.35
C GLU A 211 27.95 -8.53 30.58
N ASP A 212 28.57 -8.05 29.50
CA ASP A 212 29.84 -7.33 29.58
C ASP A 212 29.67 -5.95 30.28
N ALA A 213 28.54 -5.27 30.06
CA ALA A 213 28.24 -4.01 30.73
C ALA A 213 28.13 -4.16 32.28
N LYS A 214 27.72 -5.34 32.77
CA LYS A 214 27.71 -5.61 34.24
C LYS A 214 29.11 -5.73 34.86
N LYS A 215 30.18 -5.86 34.06
CA LYS A 215 31.57 -5.98 34.50
C LYS A 215 32.30 -4.63 34.49
N MET A 216 31.65 -3.58 33.94
CA MET A 216 32.15 -2.17 33.93
C MET A 216 31.77 -1.42 35.17
#